data_82fb46e29a2c530b6beee5f18017058a
#
_entry.id   82fb46e29a2c530b6beee5f18017058a
#
_cell.length_a   1.000
_cell.length_b   1.000
_cell.length_c   1.000
_cell.angle_alpha   90.00
_cell.angle_beta   90.00
_cell.angle_gamma   90.00
#
_symmetry.space_group_name_H-M   'P 1'
#
loop_
_entity.id
_entity.type
_entity.pdbx_description
1 polymer ?
#
loop_
_entity_poly.entity_id
_entity_poly.type
_entity_poly.pdbx_seq_one_letter_code
_entity_poly.pdbx_strand_id
1 'polypeptide(L)'
;MTAPRRTGIFALGILALTACQRPAADDAAFGQKVRAYLLAHPEVLQEVSERLDAKQTADAASARKRAQGLLPRLRSAVERDPLDFVANPSGAVTVTEFYDYRCPHCANAAPKVLALVRSNPDVRFVFKETPIFGATSEHAARAALAVARAGGDSLGLYQAFMTSPGLDDATIDRVAREKGARVQDMTPAALKAADAHLARTSDLFAKLDLEGTPAFIVGDDIILGEDMAAVEAAVAKARTSAAGSHRGA
;
A
#
# COMPACT_ATOMS: atom_id res chain seq x y z
N MET A 1 -20.75 -31.42 83.69
CA MET A 1 -21.92 -30.71 83.04
C MET A 1 -21.51 -30.35 81.64
N THR A 2 -21.93 -31.15 80.69
CA THR A 2 -21.49 -31.14 79.27
C THR A 2 -22.58 -30.53 78.43
N ALA A 3 -22.22 -29.50 77.69
CA ALA A 3 -23.11 -28.87 76.71
C ALA A 3 -22.84 -29.46 75.30
N PRO A 4 -23.86 -29.72 74.48
CA PRO A 4 -23.67 -30.33 73.15
C PRO A 4 -23.38 -29.29 72.05
N ARG A 5 -22.39 -29.67 71.22
CA ARG A 5 -22.03 -28.96 69.96
C ARG A 5 -23.11 -29.18 68.89
N ARG A 6 -23.66 -28.07 68.37
CA ARG A 6 -24.53 -28.07 67.19
C ARG A 6 -23.67 -28.00 65.93
N THR A 7 -23.74 -29.04 65.12
CA THR A 7 -23.11 -29.12 63.79
C THR A 7 -24.05 -28.49 62.76
N GLY A 8 -23.70 -27.35 62.21
CA GLY A 8 -24.41 -26.72 61.07
C GLY A 8 -23.93 -27.29 59.77
N ILE A 9 -24.79 -27.91 58.99
CA ILE A 9 -24.53 -28.39 57.63
C ILE A 9 -24.77 -27.22 56.67
N PHE A 10 -23.68 -26.71 56.05
CA PHE A 10 -23.79 -25.77 54.95
C PHE A 10 -24.00 -26.57 53.65
N ALA A 11 -25.20 -26.50 53.11
CA ALA A 11 -25.49 -27.01 51.75
C ALA A 11 -24.94 -26.03 50.73
N LEU A 12 -23.86 -26.43 50.01
CA LEU A 12 -23.28 -25.68 48.89
C LEU A 12 -24.12 -25.99 47.63
N GLY A 13 -24.95 -25.00 47.23
CA GLY A 13 -25.68 -25.11 45.96
C GLY A 13 -24.75 -24.91 44.76
N ILE A 14 -24.51 -25.99 44.02
CA ILE A 14 -23.80 -25.97 42.74
C ILE A 14 -24.81 -25.46 41.69
N LEU A 15 -24.67 -24.19 41.26
CA LEU A 15 -25.34 -23.65 40.08
C LEU A 15 -24.65 -24.26 38.85
N ALA A 16 -25.27 -25.23 38.23
CA ALA A 16 -24.85 -25.76 36.92
C ALA A 16 -25.12 -24.72 35.83
N LEU A 17 -24.05 -24.03 35.38
CA LEU A 17 -24.05 -23.26 34.15
C LEU A 17 -24.13 -24.24 32.95
N THR A 18 -25.34 -24.53 32.49
CA THR A 18 -25.56 -25.17 31.21
C THR A 18 -25.24 -24.16 30.10
N ALA A 19 -23.94 -24.07 29.71
CA ALA A 19 -23.53 -23.42 28.47
C ALA A 19 -24.22 -24.15 27.31
N CYS A 20 -24.98 -23.42 26.49
CA CYS A 20 -25.52 -23.92 25.22
C CYS A 20 -24.36 -24.29 24.29
N GLN A 21 -23.86 -25.50 24.43
CA GLN A 21 -22.98 -26.14 23.45
C GLN A 21 -23.91 -26.60 22.32
N ARG A 22 -23.90 -25.90 21.19
CA ARG A 22 -24.43 -26.45 19.92
C ARG A 22 -23.68 -27.77 19.67
N PRO A 23 -24.40 -28.87 19.40
CA PRO A 23 -23.74 -30.15 19.19
C PRO A 23 -22.90 -30.08 17.90
N ALA A 24 -21.59 -30.38 18.00
CA ALA A 24 -20.66 -30.45 16.89
C ALA A 24 -21.09 -31.41 15.74
N ALA A 25 -22.04 -32.30 16.02
CA ALA A 25 -22.63 -33.22 15.05
C ALA A 25 -23.55 -32.52 14.03
N ASP A 26 -24.24 -31.44 14.41
CA ASP A 26 -25.10 -30.67 13.48
C ASP A 26 -24.27 -29.89 12.47
N ASP A 27 -23.11 -29.35 12.89
CA ASP A 27 -22.19 -28.63 12.02
C ASP A 27 -21.53 -29.56 10.98
N ALA A 28 -21.19 -30.80 11.38
CA ALA A 28 -20.62 -31.79 10.48
C ALA A 28 -21.65 -32.29 9.43
N ALA A 29 -22.89 -32.55 9.87
CA ALA A 29 -23.96 -32.97 8.97
C ALA A 29 -24.36 -31.86 7.98
N PHE A 30 -24.38 -30.61 8.43
CA PHE A 30 -24.59 -29.45 7.57
C PHE A 30 -23.46 -29.29 6.54
N GLY A 31 -22.21 -29.37 6.98
CA GLY A 31 -21.04 -29.29 6.09
C GLY A 31 -21.04 -30.37 5.00
N GLN A 32 -21.45 -31.61 5.34
CA GLN A 32 -21.61 -32.70 4.36
C GLN A 32 -22.71 -32.38 3.33
N LYS A 33 -23.85 -31.82 3.75
CA LYS A 33 -24.92 -31.41 2.84
C LYS A 33 -24.48 -30.29 1.88
N VAL A 34 -23.81 -29.28 2.40
CA VAL A 34 -23.23 -28.18 1.60
C VAL A 34 -22.21 -28.73 0.59
N ARG A 35 -21.31 -29.61 1.02
CA ARG A 35 -20.34 -30.25 0.13
C ARG A 35 -21.02 -31.07 -0.97
N ALA A 36 -22.00 -31.90 -0.61
CA ALA A 36 -22.73 -32.72 -1.57
C ALA A 36 -23.49 -31.85 -2.61
N TYR A 37 -24.12 -30.76 -2.15
CA TYR A 37 -24.80 -29.81 -3.02
C TYR A 37 -23.87 -29.14 -4.00
N LEU A 38 -22.72 -28.57 -3.51
CA LEU A 38 -21.73 -27.90 -4.36
C LEU A 38 -21.06 -28.86 -5.36
N LEU A 39 -20.88 -30.14 -5.01
CA LEU A 39 -20.37 -31.14 -5.95
C LEU A 39 -21.38 -31.56 -6.99
N ALA A 40 -22.69 -31.52 -6.66
CA ALA A 40 -23.78 -31.80 -7.61
C ALA A 40 -24.09 -30.55 -8.48
N HIS A 41 -23.74 -29.35 -8.01
CA HIS A 41 -24.04 -28.06 -8.64
C HIS A 41 -22.79 -27.17 -8.69
N PRO A 42 -21.73 -27.58 -9.44
CA PRO A 42 -20.46 -26.82 -9.51
C PRO A 42 -20.64 -25.42 -10.12
N GLU A 43 -21.70 -25.21 -10.94
CA GLU A 43 -22.07 -23.92 -11.51
C GLU A 43 -22.32 -22.83 -10.45
N VAL A 44 -22.72 -23.20 -9.23
CA VAL A 44 -22.92 -22.25 -8.12
C VAL A 44 -21.61 -21.56 -7.74
N LEU A 45 -20.48 -22.26 -7.78
CA LEU A 45 -19.18 -21.67 -7.49
C LEU A 45 -18.77 -20.66 -8.56
N GLN A 46 -19.08 -20.97 -9.83
CA GLN A 46 -18.83 -20.04 -10.93
C GLN A 46 -19.72 -18.79 -10.79
N GLU A 47 -21.01 -18.95 -10.53
CA GLU A 47 -21.93 -17.84 -10.32
C GLU A 47 -21.51 -16.96 -9.13
N VAL A 48 -21.05 -17.56 -8.03
CA VAL A 48 -20.55 -16.82 -6.86
C VAL A 48 -19.28 -16.06 -7.22
N SER A 49 -18.34 -16.66 -7.99
CA SER A 49 -17.12 -16.00 -8.44
C SER A 49 -17.45 -14.78 -9.32
N GLU A 50 -18.34 -14.95 -10.32
CA GLU A 50 -18.76 -13.86 -11.21
C GLU A 50 -19.41 -12.69 -10.44
N ARG A 51 -20.25 -13.00 -9.44
CA ARG A 51 -20.88 -11.99 -8.57
C ARG A 51 -19.85 -11.29 -7.69
N LEU A 52 -18.86 -12.01 -7.18
CA LEU A 52 -17.79 -11.45 -6.39
C LEU A 52 -16.93 -10.50 -7.24
N ASP A 53 -16.54 -10.93 -8.44
CA ASP A 53 -15.75 -10.12 -9.37
C ASP A 53 -16.50 -8.84 -9.79
N ALA A 54 -17.80 -8.95 -10.09
CA ALA A 54 -18.64 -7.81 -10.40
C ALA A 54 -18.74 -6.83 -9.23
N LYS A 55 -18.90 -7.36 -8.00
CA LYS A 55 -18.92 -6.53 -6.77
C LYS A 55 -17.59 -5.83 -6.56
N GLN A 56 -16.46 -6.53 -6.64
CA GLN A 56 -15.13 -5.97 -6.48
C GLN A 56 -14.85 -4.86 -7.51
N THR A 57 -15.26 -5.10 -8.77
CA THR A 57 -15.13 -4.09 -9.84
C THR A 57 -15.94 -2.83 -9.53
N ALA A 58 -17.19 -2.98 -9.06
CA ALA A 58 -18.04 -1.85 -8.68
C ALA A 58 -17.49 -1.10 -7.45
N ASP A 59 -17.03 -1.82 -6.45
CA ASP A 59 -16.42 -1.23 -5.24
C ASP A 59 -15.14 -0.45 -5.60
N ALA A 60 -14.26 -1.01 -6.42
CA ALA A 60 -13.05 -0.35 -6.91
C ALA A 60 -13.35 0.89 -7.75
N ALA A 61 -14.36 0.85 -8.63
CA ALA A 61 -14.80 2.02 -9.39
C ALA A 61 -15.32 3.14 -8.48
N SER A 62 -16.07 2.77 -7.44
CA SER A 62 -16.59 3.72 -6.44
C SER A 62 -15.47 4.33 -5.62
N ALA A 63 -14.50 3.53 -5.17
CA ALA A 63 -13.30 3.98 -4.45
C ALA A 63 -12.50 4.96 -5.30
N ARG A 64 -12.23 4.61 -6.56
CA ARG A 64 -11.53 5.49 -7.51
C ARG A 64 -12.24 6.82 -7.70
N LYS A 65 -13.57 6.82 -7.86
CA LYS A 65 -14.36 8.05 -7.99
C LYS A 65 -14.28 8.93 -6.74
N ARG A 66 -14.33 8.33 -5.54
CA ARG A 66 -14.15 9.07 -4.28
C ARG A 66 -12.75 9.69 -4.20
N ALA A 67 -11.72 8.92 -4.48
CA ALA A 67 -10.33 9.37 -4.49
C ALA A 67 -10.11 10.52 -5.48
N GLN A 68 -10.61 10.40 -6.71
CA GLN A 68 -10.55 11.46 -7.72
C GLN A 68 -11.23 12.77 -7.24
N GLY A 69 -12.35 12.68 -6.52
CA GLY A 69 -13.01 13.83 -5.91
C GLY A 69 -12.19 14.51 -4.80
N LEU A 70 -11.24 13.81 -4.18
CA LEU A 70 -10.34 14.34 -3.16
C LEU A 70 -9.04 14.94 -3.75
N LEU A 71 -8.62 14.51 -4.93
CA LEU A 71 -7.35 14.92 -5.55
C LEU A 71 -7.14 16.44 -5.60
N PRO A 72 -8.13 17.30 -5.96
CA PRO A 72 -7.91 18.74 -6.00
C PRO A 72 -7.47 19.32 -4.66
N ARG A 73 -7.98 18.76 -3.53
CA ARG A 73 -7.63 19.18 -2.15
C ARG A 73 -6.32 18.57 -1.67
N LEU A 74 -5.95 17.41 -2.18
CA LEU A 74 -4.75 16.67 -1.78
C LEU A 74 -3.58 16.83 -2.76
N ARG A 75 -3.77 17.58 -3.85
CA ARG A 75 -2.79 17.74 -4.96
C ARG A 75 -1.40 18.11 -4.44
N SER A 76 -1.32 19.08 -3.53
CA SER A 76 -0.04 19.50 -2.96
C SER A 76 0.63 18.37 -2.16
N ALA A 77 -0.14 17.58 -1.40
CA ALA A 77 0.39 16.45 -0.64
C ALA A 77 0.81 15.30 -1.58
N VAL A 78 0.10 15.09 -2.68
CA VAL A 78 0.42 14.08 -3.71
C VAL A 78 1.69 14.46 -4.46
N GLU A 79 1.84 15.74 -4.85
CA GLU A 79 2.85 16.12 -5.82
C GLU A 79 4.00 16.96 -5.27
N ARG A 80 3.87 17.61 -4.10
CA ARG A 80 4.72 18.72 -3.69
C ARG A 80 5.27 18.58 -2.25
N ASP A 81 5.24 17.40 -1.63
CA ASP A 81 5.92 17.23 -0.33
C ASP A 81 7.44 17.39 -0.56
N PRO A 82 8.12 18.28 0.20
CA PRO A 82 9.53 18.60 -0.04
C PRO A 82 10.49 17.46 0.32
N LEU A 83 10.02 16.41 0.98
CA LEU A 83 10.84 15.24 1.32
C LEU A 83 10.72 14.11 0.30
N ASP A 84 9.79 14.22 -0.66
CA ASP A 84 9.72 13.25 -1.75
C ASP A 84 10.96 13.34 -2.64
N PHE A 85 11.48 12.20 -3.06
CA PHE A 85 12.42 12.17 -4.17
C PHE A 85 11.67 12.50 -5.48
N VAL A 86 12.26 13.37 -6.27
CA VAL A 86 11.68 13.82 -7.55
C VAL A 86 12.70 13.71 -8.67
N ALA A 87 12.38 12.92 -9.68
CA ALA A 87 13.12 12.94 -10.94
C ALA A 87 12.47 13.92 -11.93
N ASN A 88 13.28 14.52 -12.79
CA ASN A 88 12.86 15.54 -13.78
C ASN A 88 12.03 16.68 -13.14
N PRO A 89 12.55 17.42 -12.13
CA PRO A 89 11.76 18.34 -11.31
C PRO A 89 11.11 19.49 -12.10
N SER A 90 11.60 19.80 -13.29
CA SER A 90 11.08 20.84 -14.20
C SER A 90 9.99 20.35 -15.13
N GLY A 91 9.63 19.06 -15.09
CA GLY A 91 8.60 18.50 -15.96
C GLY A 91 7.23 19.15 -15.73
N ALA A 92 6.51 19.42 -16.83
CA ALA A 92 5.20 20.07 -16.81
C ALA A 92 4.05 19.13 -16.42
N VAL A 93 4.18 17.85 -16.74
CA VAL A 93 3.26 16.78 -16.32
C VAL A 93 3.84 16.07 -15.10
N THR A 94 3.03 15.83 -14.08
CA THR A 94 3.47 15.08 -12.89
C THR A 94 2.89 13.68 -12.89
N VAL A 95 3.76 12.69 -12.68
CA VAL A 95 3.43 11.30 -12.31
C VAL A 95 3.86 11.10 -10.87
N THR A 96 2.96 10.67 -10.00
CA THR A 96 3.28 10.26 -8.62
C THR A 96 3.12 8.76 -8.52
N GLU A 97 4.14 8.06 -8.05
CA GLU A 97 4.13 6.63 -7.76
C GLU A 97 4.14 6.40 -6.25
N PHE A 98 3.15 5.65 -5.74
CA PHE A 98 3.16 5.07 -4.40
C PHE A 98 3.67 3.65 -4.50
N TYR A 99 4.74 3.31 -3.77
CA TYR A 99 5.42 2.04 -3.95
C TYR A 99 6.07 1.52 -2.65
N ASP A 100 6.34 0.22 -2.64
CA ASP A 100 7.11 -0.46 -1.60
C ASP A 100 8.22 -1.29 -2.25
N TYR A 101 9.44 -1.20 -1.75
CA TYR A 101 10.59 -1.91 -2.29
C TYR A 101 10.50 -3.43 -2.19
N ARG A 102 9.64 -3.96 -1.32
CA ARG A 102 9.40 -5.40 -1.17
C ARG A 102 8.14 -5.89 -1.89
N CYS A 103 7.42 -5.00 -2.55
CA CYS A 103 6.25 -5.36 -3.34
C CYS A 103 6.67 -5.99 -4.68
N PRO A 104 6.27 -7.24 -4.99
CA PRO A 104 6.63 -7.88 -6.26
C PRO A 104 6.11 -7.12 -7.48
N HIS A 105 4.90 -6.54 -7.38
CA HIS A 105 4.31 -5.74 -8.47
C HIS A 105 5.08 -4.44 -8.72
N CYS A 106 5.62 -3.80 -7.66
CA CYS A 106 6.51 -2.64 -7.80
C CYS A 106 7.82 -3.04 -8.48
N ALA A 107 8.41 -4.17 -8.08
CA ALA A 107 9.61 -4.70 -8.73
C ALA A 107 9.39 -4.98 -10.22
N ASN A 108 8.22 -5.53 -10.61
CA ASN A 108 7.85 -5.75 -12.01
C ASN A 108 7.64 -4.45 -12.79
N ALA A 109 7.07 -3.41 -12.17
CA ALA A 109 6.85 -2.11 -12.78
C ALA A 109 8.14 -1.28 -12.94
N ALA A 110 9.08 -1.42 -12.00
CA ALA A 110 10.25 -0.54 -11.88
C ALA A 110 11.09 -0.38 -13.18
N PRO A 111 11.38 -1.41 -13.99
CA PRO A 111 12.11 -1.23 -15.24
C PRO A 111 11.40 -0.26 -16.21
N LYS A 112 10.07 -0.33 -16.28
CA LYS A 112 9.25 0.54 -17.13
C LYS A 112 9.15 1.95 -16.55
N VAL A 113 9.00 2.10 -15.22
CA VAL A 113 9.06 3.39 -14.53
C VAL A 113 10.38 4.10 -14.83
N LEU A 114 11.51 3.40 -14.67
CA LEU A 114 12.83 3.94 -14.98
C LEU A 114 13.00 4.29 -16.46
N ALA A 115 12.42 3.51 -17.37
CA ALA A 115 12.40 3.84 -18.80
C ALA A 115 11.60 5.12 -19.07
N LEU A 116 10.39 5.27 -18.46
CA LEU A 116 9.58 6.46 -18.55
C LEU A 116 10.31 7.71 -18.04
N VAL A 117 10.96 7.64 -16.88
CA VAL A 117 11.76 8.73 -16.29
C VAL A 117 12.84 9.19 -17.28
N ARG A 118 13.57 8.23 -17.88
CA ARG A 118 14.67 8.55 -18.81
C ARG A 118 14.21 9.10 -20.15
N SER A 119 13.10 8.57 -20.68
CA SER A 119 12.61 8.97 -22.02
C SER A 119 11.68 10.18 -22.03
N ASN A 120 11.27 10.68 -20.85
CA ASN A 120 10.33 11.78 -20.73
C ASN A 120 10.87 12.88 -19.79
N PRO A 121 11.87 13.68 -20.20
CA PRO A 121 12.42 14.76 -19.37
C PRO A 121 11.41 15.87 -19.06
N ASP A 122 10.33 15.96 -19.84
CA ASP A 122 9.20 16.85 -19.64
C ASP A 122 8.16 16.35 -18.63
N VAL A 123 8.36 15.14 -18.09
CA VAL A 123 7.51 14.54 -17.07
C VAL A 123 8.24 14.51 -15.74
N ARG A 124 7.64 15.12 -14.74
CA ARG A 124 8.09 15.13 -13.35
C ARG A 124 7.62 13.88 -12.64
N PHE A 125 8.52 13.07 -12.13
CA PHE A 125 8.21 11.85 -11.37
C PHE A 125 8.42 12.07 -9.88
N VAL A 126 7.38 11.87 -9.08
CA VAL A 126 7.38 11.92 -7.62
C VAL A 126 7.33 10.50 -7.08
N PHE A 127 8.28 10.16 -6.24
CA PHE A 127 8.42 8.84 -5.64
C PHE A 127 7.98 8.89 -4.18
N LYS A 128 6.88 8.18 -3.84
CA LYS A 128 6.30 8.14 -2.50
C LYS A 128 6.52 6.77 -1.86
N GLU A 129 7.48 6.72 -0.96
CA GLU A 129 7.71 5.52 -0.16
C GLU A 129 6.47 5.17 0.67
N THR A 130 5.92 3.99 0.40
CA THR A 130 4.69 3.49 1.03
C THR A 130 4.96 2.10 1.61
N PRO A 131 5.69 2.02 2.74
CA PRO A 131 6.15 0.75 3.31
C PRO A 131 4.99 -0.02 3.95
N ILE A 132 4.34 -0.91 3.18
CA ILE A 132 3.20 -1.72 3.63
C ILE A 132 3.57 -3.18 3.97
N PHE A 133 4.80 -3.62 3.67
CA PHE A 133 5.27 -5.00 3.93
C PHE A 133 6.17 -5.10 5.18
N GLY A 134 5.94 -4.26 6.19
CA GLY A 134 6.53 -4.37 7.53
C GLY A 134 7.92 -3.73 7.69
N ALA A 135 8.61 -4.10 8.77
CA ALA A 135 9.80 -3.37 9.27
C ALA A 135 10.94 -3.23 8.25
N THR A 136 11.22 -4.25 7.44
CA THR A 136 12.26 -4.16 6.39
C THR A 136 11.86 -3.17 5.29
N SER A 137 10.57 -3.07 4.92
CA SER A 137 10.10 -2.03 4.00
C SER A 137 10.25 -0.63 4.57
N GLU A 138 9.95 -0.45 5.87
CA GLU A 138 10.19 0.82 6.56
C GLU A 138 11.68 1.18 6.60
N HIS A 139 12.56 0.18 6.83
CA HIS A 139 14.01 0.40 6.80
C HIS A 139 14.48 0.83 5.42
N ALA A 140 14.00 0.19 4.36
CA ALA A 140 14.30 0.56 2.97
C ALA A 140 13.83 1.98 2.64
N ALA A 141 12.60 2.35 3.06
CA ALA A 141 12.06 3.69 2.86
C ALA A 141 12.90 4.77 3.61
N ARG A 142 13.30 4.52 4.85
CA ARG A 142 14.21 5.41 5.59
C ARG A 142 15.55 5.55 4.89
N ALA A 143 16.11 4.47 4.35
CA ALA A 143 17.36 4.48 3.61
C ALA A 143 17.25 5.31 2.32
N ALA A 144 16.12 5.21 1.60
CA ALA A 144 15.87 6.03 0.42
C ALA A 144 15.78 7.51 0.77
N LEU A 145 15.07 7.87 1.84
CA LEU A 145 15.01 9.25 2.33
C LEU A 145 16.37 9.77 2.78
N ALA A 146 17.23 8.93 3.40
CA ALA A 146 18.59 9.31 3.76
C ALA A 146 19.42 9.64 2.53
N VAL A 147 19.39 8.80 1.49
CA VAL A 147 20.11 9.00 0.23
C VAL A 147 19.61 10.25 -0.50
N ALA A 148 18.29 10.43 -0.61
CA ALA A 148 17.70 11.61 -1.25
C ALA A 148 18.11 12.91 -0.53
N ARG A 149 18.05 12.92 0.80
CA ARG A 149 18.46 14.06 1.63
C ARG A 149 19.95 14.41 1.49
N ALA A 150 20.80 13.41 1.32
CA ALA A 150 22.23 13.59 1.12
C ALA A 150 22.59 14.03 -0.32
N GLY A 151 21.62 14.10 -1.23
CA GLY A 151 21.87 14.36 -2.66
C GLY A 151 22.54 13.19 -3.38
N GLY A 152 22.35 11.96 -2.87
CA GLY A 152 22.89 10.73 -3.45
C GLY A 152 22.12 10.25 -4.68
N ASP A 153 22.52 9.08 -5.20
CA ASP A 153 21.93 8.47 -6.39
C ASP A 153 20.60 7.76 -6.05
N SER A 154 19.52 8.54 -5.92
CA SER A 154 18.19 8.03 -5.56
C SER A 154 17.59 7.11 -6.64
N LEU A 155 17.77 7.41 -7.94
CA LEU A 155 17.29 6.52 -9.01
C LEU A 155 18.07 5.20 -9.05
N GLY A 156 19.37 5.26 -8.87
CA GLY A 156 20.19 4.06 -8.77
C GLY A 156 19.87 3.22 -7.53
N LEU A 157 19.51 3.86 -6.40
CA LEU A 157 19.04 3.16 -5.21
C LEU A 157 17.68 2.49 -5.47
N TYR A 158 16.71 3.24 -6.04
CA TYR A 158 15.41 2.69 -6.43
C TYR A 158 15.58 1.45 -7.31
N GLN A 159 16.39 1.54 -8.37
CA GLN A 159 16.69 0.41 -9.25
C GLN A 159 17.29 -0.76 -8.49
N ALA A 160 18.30 -0.52 -7.65
CA ALA A 160 19.00 -1.58 -6.93
C ALA A 160 18.09 -2.30 -5.93
N PHE A 161 17.25 -1.57 -5.19
CA PHE A 161 16.31 -2.17 -4.26
C PHE A 161 15.22 -2.97 -4.98
N MET A 162 14.64 -2.44 -6.05
CA MET A 162 13.59 -3.11 -6.82
C MET A 162 14.08 -4.38 -7.53
N THR A 163 15.37 -4.47 -7.84
CA THR A 163 15.95 -5.65 -8.52
C THR A 163 16.64 -6.63 -7.56
N SER A 164 16.62 -6.34 -6.24
CA SER A 164 17.25 -7.20 -5.23
C SER A 164 16.31 -8.34 -4.82
N PRO A 165 16.60 -9.61 -5.16
CA PRO A 165 15.81 -10.72 -4.68
C PRO A 165 15.88 -10.80 -3.14
N GLY A 166 14.74 -10.83 -2.47
CA GLY A 166 14.68 -10.98 -1.01
C GLY A 166 15.40 -9.86 -0.26
N LEU A 167 15.12 -8.60 -0.61
CA LEU A 167 15.70 -7.41 0.02
C LEU A 167 15.65 -7.52 1.55
N ASP A 168 16.83 -7.57 2.18
CA ASP A 168 17.04 -7.63 3.63
C ASP A 168 17.78 -6.37 4.14
N ASP A 169 17.82 -6.20 5.46
CA ASP A 169 18.39 -5.03 6.11
C ASP A 169 19.90 -4.85 5.80
N ALA A 170 20.65 -5.95 5.68
CA ALA A 170 22.08 -5.88 5.34
C ALA A 170 22.31 -5.41 3.91
N THR A 171 21.49 -5.86 2.97
CA THR A 171 21.50 -5.40 1.58
C THR A 171 21.08 -3.94 1.48
N ILE A 172 20.04 -3.53 2.23
CA ILE A 172 19.59 -2.13 2.30
C ILE A 172 20.73 -1.23 2.75
N ASP A 173 21.38 -1.54 3.87
CA ASP A 173 22.48 -0.73 4.42
C ASP A 173 23.69 -0.65 3.48
N ARG A 174 24.02 -1.77 2.84
CA ARG A 174 25.14 -1.81 1.88
C ARG A 174 24.85 -0.93 0.66
N VAL A 175 23.69 -1.14 0.02
CA VAL A 175 23.33 -0.40 -1.19
C VAL A 175 23.12 1.08 -0.90
N ALA A 176 22.45 1.44 0.19
CA ALA A 176 22.24 2.83 0.55
C ALA A 176 23.58 3.57 0.75
N ARG A 177 24.56 2.92 1.41
CA ARG A 177 25.92 3.47 1.55
C ARG A 177 26.61 3.67 0.19
N GLU A 178 26.49 2.71 -0.72
CA GLU A 178 27.04 2.80 -2.08
C GLU A 178 26.38 3.93 -2.89
N LYS A 179 25.12 4.26 -2.56
CA LYS A 179 24.33 5.31 -3.22
C LYS A 179 24.40 6.67 -2.54
N GLY A 180 25.13 6.81 -1.43
CA GLY A 180 25.52 8.10 -0.89
C GLY A 180 25.17 8.38 0.56
N ALA A 181 24.40 7.54 1.26
CA ALA A 181 24.09 7.71 2.67
C ALA A 181 23.63 6.42 3.35
N ARG A 182 23.57 6.43 4.69
CA ARG A 182 22.99 5.37 5.53
C ARG A 182 21.99 5.98 6.50
N VAL A 183 21.03 5.17 6.95
CA VAL A 183 20.08 5.59 8.00
C VAL A 183 20.82 6.02 9.27
N GLN A 184 21.90 5.32 9.63
CA GLN A 184 22.73 5.59 10.80
C GLN A 184 23.46 6.96 10.73
N ASP A 185 23.62 7.52 9.53
CA ASP A 185 24.25 8.83 9.33
C ASP A 185 23.24 9.99 9.52
N MET A 186 21.95 9.67 9.65
CA MET A 186 20.90 10.67 9.89
C MET A 186 20.96 11.20 11.32
N THR A 187 20.84 12.52 11.47
CA THR A 187 20.64 13.11 12.81
C THR A 187 19.29 12.68 13.39
N PRO A 188 19.11 12.67 14.73
CA PRO A 188 17.83 12.35 15.34
C PRO A 188 16.67 13.20 14.81
N ALA A 189 16.90 14.46 14.50
CA ALA A 189 15.91 15.36 13.91
C ALA A 189 15.55 14.95 12.47
N ALA A 190 16.55 14.54 11.67
CA ALA A 190 16.33 14.07 10.30
C ALA A 190 15.57 12.73 10.28
N LEU A 191 15.91 11.81 11.18
CA LEU A 191 15.19 10.54 11.31
C LEU A 191 13.72 10.77 11.71
N LYS A 192 13.47 11.63 12.70
CA LYS A 192 12.12 12.02 13.10
C LYS A 192 11.34 12.66 11.94
N ALA A 193 11.99 13.48 11.11
CA ALA A 193 11.35 14.08 9.93
C ALA A 193 11.02 13.05 8.87
N ALA A 194 11.88 12.05 8.65
CA ALA A 194 11.63 10.92 7.76
C ALA A 194 10.45 10.08 8.24
N ASP A 195 10.40 9.71 9.52
CA ASP A 195 9.28 8.96 10.09
C ASP A 195 7.95 9.73 9.97
N ALA A 196 7.96 11.04 10.24
CA ALA A 196 6.78 11.88 10.05
C ALA A 196 6.36 12.00 8.58
N HIS A 197 7.31 11.98 7.65
CA HIS A 197 7.03 11.97 6.22
C HIS A 197 6.36 10.64 5.80
N LEU A 198 6.93 9.50 6.20
CA LEU A 198 6.34 8.18 5.93
C LEU A 198 4.93 8.05 6.51
N ALA A 199 4.70 8.57 7.73
CA ALA A 199 3.37 8.61 8.33
C ALA A 199 2.38 9.44 7.50
N ARG A 200 2.80 10.65 7.02
CA ARG A 200 1.96 11.47 6.15
C ARG A 200 1.66 10.80 4.80
N THR A 201 2.64 10.10 4.23
CA THR A 201 2.43 9.33 2.99
C THR A 201 1.45 8.19 3.21
N SER A 202 1.55 7.47 4.33
CA SER A 202 0.60 6.41 4.71
C SER A 202 -0.83 6.97 4.90
N ASP A 203 -0.97 8.12 5.60
CA ASP A 203 -2.25 8.80 5.76
C ASP A 203 -2.84 9.26 4.42
N LEU A 204 -2.00 9.75 3.51
CA LEU A 204 -2.41 10.16 2.17
C LEU A 204 -2.88 8.97 1.34
N PHE A 205 -2.13 7.86 1.39
CA PHE A 205 -2.46 6.59 0.74
C PHE A 205 -3.83 6.08 1.20
N ALA A 206 -4.08 6.06 2.51
CA ALA A 206 -5.36 5.66 3.08
C ALA A 206 -6.50 6.62 2.72
N LYS A 207 -6.28 7.95 2.74
CA LYS A 207 -7.28 8.96 2.35
C LYS A 207 -7.69 8.85 0.87
N LEU A 208 -6.77 8.42 0.01
CA LEU A 208 -7.02 8.17 -1.40
C LEU A 208 -7.61 6.79 -1.65
N ASP A 209 -7.92 6.03 -0.59
CA ASP A 209 -8.51 4.68 -0.67
C ASP A 209 -7.69 3.76 -1.61
N LEU A 210 -6.34 3.88 -1.55
CA LEU A 210 -5.42 3.05 -2.32
C LEU A 210 -5.19 1.75 -1.56
N GLU A 211 -5.48 0.61 -2.18
CA GLU A 211 -5.48 -0.70 -1.51
C GLU A 211 -4.17 -1.48 -1.70
N GLY A 212 -3.27 -1.00 -2.55
CA GLY A 212 -2.02 -1.71 -2.84
C GLY A 212 -1.02 -0.88 -3.62
N THR A 213 0.19 -1.42 -3.73
CA THR A 213 1.30 -0.83 -4.49
C THR A 213 1.67 -1.73 -5.68
N PRO A 214 2.14 -1.16 -6.80
CA PRO A 214 2.25 0.26 -7.05
C PRO A 214 0.87 0.90 -7.33
N ALA A 215 0.76 2.20 -7.03
CA ALA A 215 -0.34 3.02 -7.49
C ALA A 215 0.21 4.31 -8.10
N PHE A 216 -0.34 4.72 -9.23
CA PHE A 216 0.12 5.91 -9.95
C PHE A 216 -0.98 6.95 -10.01
N ILE A 217 -0.61 8.23 -9.87
CA ILE A 217 -1.50 9.36 -10.05
C ILE A 217 -0.91 10.26 -11.13
N VAL A 218 -1.70 10.52 -12.19
CA VAL A 218 -1.32 11.39 -13.29
C VAL A 218 -2.49 12.35 -13.58
N GLY A 219 -2.34 13.61 -13.22
CA GLY A 219 -3.48 14.53 -13.25
C GLY A 219 -4.59 14.04 -12.31
N ASP A 220 -5.78 13.78 -12.87
CA ASP A 220 -6.92 13.24 -12.12
C ASP A 220 -7.08 11.71 -12.28
N ASP A 221 -6.20 11.08 -13.05
CA ASP A 221 -6.26 9.63 -13.26
C ASP A 221 -5.51 8.90 -12.15
N ILE A 222 -6.15 7.87 -11.58
CA ILE A 222 -5.58 6.96 -10.59
C ILE A 222 -5.48 5.59 -11.25
N ILE A 223 -4.26 5.06 -11.35
CA ILE A 223 -3.96 3.76 -11.94
C ILE A 223 -3.43 2.85 -10.83
N LEU A 224 -4.09 1.73 -10.59
CA LEU A 224 -3.70 0.74 -9.59
C LEU A 224 -2.93 -0.41 -10.26
N GLY A 225 -1.93 -0.91 -9.56
CA GLY A 225 -1.10 -2.01 -10.05
C GLY A 225 -0.09 -1.58 -11.12
N GLU A 226 0.44 -2.56 -11.83
CA GLU A 226 1.56 -2.42 -12.79
C GLU A 226 1.12 -2.14 -14.24
N ASP A 227 -0.07 -1.56 -14.45
CA ASP A 227 -0.57 -1.19 -15.78
C ASP A 227 0.16 0.05 -16.33
N MET A 228 1.38 -0.16 -16.78
CA MET A 228 2.21 0.91 -17.33
C MET A 228 1.68 1.48 -18.64
N ALA A 229 0.87 0.73 -19.40
CA ALA A 229 0.22 1.25 -20.61
C ALA A 229 -0.83 2.32 -20.24
N ALA A 230 -1.60 2.09 -19.17
CA ALA A 230 -2.51 3.10 -18.64
C ALA A 230 -1.77 4.33 -18.10
N VAL A 231 -0.61 4.18 -17.47
CA VAL A 231 0.24 5.30 -17.02
C VAL A 231 0.71 6.14 -18.23
N GLU A 232 1.20 5.50 -19.29
CA GLU A 232 1.63 6.18 -20.51
C GLU A 232 0.48 6.92 -21.18
N ALA A 233 -0.70 6.30 -21.27
CA ALA A 233 -1.90 6.93 -21.80
C ALA A 233 -2.34 8.16 -20.98
N ALA A 234 -2.28 8.07 -19.64
CA ALA A 234 -2.59 9.19 -18.76
C ALA A 234 -1.58 10.35 -18.92
N VAL A 235 -0.29 10.06 -19.09
CA VAL A 235 0.74 11.06 -19.38
C VAL A 235 0.45 11.76 -20.71
N ALA A 236 0.12 11.00 -21.76
CA ALA A 236 -0.24 11.58 -23.07
C ALA A 236 -1.47 12.49 -22.96
N LYS A 237 -2.51 12.07 -22.23
CA LYS A 237 -3.71 12.87 -21.95
C LYS A 237 -3.36 14.16 -21.19
N ALA A 238 -2.53 14.08 -20.14
CA ALA A 238 -2.13 15.22 -19.34
C ALA A 238 -1.33 16.25 -20.15
N ARG A 239 -0.46 15.82 -21.09
CA ARG A 239 0.26 16.69 -22.01
C ARG A 239 -0.69 17.51 -22.90
N THR A 240 -1.74 16.87 -23.45
CA THR A 240 -2.73 17.59 -24.29
C THR A 240 -3.51 18.62 -23.49
N SER A 241 -3.85 18.30 -22.24
CA SER A 241 -4.56 19.23 -21.34
C SER A 241 -3.69 20.45 -20.98
N ALA A 242 -2.42 20.24 -20.68
CA ALA A 242 -1.46 21.31 -20.39
C ALA A 242 -1.24 22.23 -21.60
N ALA A 243 -1.13 21.68 -22.82
CA ALA A 243 -0.99 22.46 -24.04
C ALA A 243 -2.25 23.29 -24.41
N GLY A 244 -3.45 22.82 -24.02
CA GLY A 244 -4.71 23.52 -24.20
C GLY A 244 -4.86 24.74 -23.30
N SER A 245 -4.41 24.67 -22.06
CA SER A 245 -4.47 25.76 -21.09
C SER A 245 -3.57 26.96 -21.43
N HIS A 246 -2.46 26.72 -22.14
CA HIS A 246 -1.56 27.78 -22.60
C HIS A 246 -2.02 28.50 -23.85
N ARG A 247 -3.03 28.01 -24.59
CA ARG A 247 -3.58 28.65 -25.79
C ARG A 247 -4.80 29.52 -25.52
N GLY A 248 -5.32 29.52 -24.30
CA GLY A 248 -6.52 30.26 -23.89
C GLY A 248 -6.25 31.40 -22.89
N ALA A 249 -4.99 31.71 -22.60
CA ALA A 249 -4.54 32.84 -21.79
C ALA A 249 -3.80 33.86 -22.68
#